data_f6216bd3950a557cc238ef17fdef97e7
#
_entry.id   f6216bd3950a557cc238ef17fdef97e7
#
_cell.length_a   1.000
_cell.length_b   1.000
_cell.length_c   1.000
_cell.angle_alpha   90.00
_cell.angle_beta   90.00
_cell.angle_gamma   90.00
#
_symmetry.space_group_name_H-M   'P 1'
#
loop_
_entity.id
_entity.type
_entity.pdbx_description
1 polymer ?
#
loop_
_entity_poly.entity_id
_entity_poly.type
_entity_poly.pdbx_seq_one_letter_code
_entity_poly.pdbx_strand_id
1 'polypeptide(L)'
;AEAGFDTHVIDQRDHVAGHCHSARDAETGVMEHVYGPHIFHTSNDAVWHYLQRFGEWMPFVNRVKARTARGIFSLPINLHTINQFFGTAMGPDEARAFVARLAAQDIDVPANLEEQALKFIGRDLYEAFFRGYTIKQWGCDPTELPADILKRLPVRFNYDDNYYDSRHQALPKHGYTRVVENILDHPRVHVTLATPWDAAMQREFAHVFHSGAIDACFGFSEGRLGYRSMHWQRSVHDGDYQGTAIINCPTLDVPWTRVLEHRHLSPWASCERSLVTHEFSKETEAGDLPFYPKRLAADRELLARYVARVEAQRNMTFIGRLGTYRYLDMHQVIADALDLARDWCAAHARGAPRPLFSRPPL
;
A
#
# COMPACT_ATOMS: atom_id res chain seq x y z
N ALA A 1 -7.42 -13.00 -20.97
CA ALA A 1 -6.69 -13.91 -21.87
C ALA A 1 -7.12 -15.35 -21.65
N GLU A 2 -7.06 -15.93 -20.44
CA GLU A 2 -7.46 -17.33 -20.15
C GLU A 2 -8.91 -17.64 -20.59
N ALA A 3 -9.81 -16.65 -20.61
CA ALA A 3 -11.18 -16.78 -21.12
C ALA A 3 -11.31 -16.64 -22.66
N GLY A 4 -10.20 -16.60 -23.39
CA GLY A 4 -10.17 -16.57 -24.86
C GLY A 4 -10.13 -15.16 -25.47
N PHE A 5 -10.03 -14.09 -24.68
CA PHE A 5 -9.93 -12.72 -25.19
C PHE A 5 -8.49 -12.36 -25.53
N ASP A 6 -8.27 -11.68 -26.64
CA ASP A 6 -7.01 -11.01 -26.93
C ASP A 6 -6.93 -9.75 -26.05
N THR A 7 -5.85 -9.64 -25.29
CA THR A 7 -5.68 -8.65 -24.25
C THR A 7 -4.45 -7.80 -24.54
N HIS A 8 -4.60 -6.48 -24.53
CA HIS A 8 -3.50 -5.54 -24.69
C HIS A 8 -3.28 -4.80 -23.37
N VAL A 9 -2.10 -4.96 -22.77
CA VAL A 9 -1.67 -4.27 -21.55
C VAL A 9 -0.79 -3.09 -21.94
N ILE A 10 -1.17 -1.90 -21.48
CA ILE A 10 -0.49 -0.65 -21.78
C ILE A 10 -0.04 -0.02 -20.46
N ASP A 11 1.21 0.38 -20.35
CA ASP A 11 1.70 1.16 -19.20
C ASP A 11 2.55 2.36 -19.68
N GLN A 12 2.38 3.50 -19.02
CA GLN A 12 3.17 4.71 -19.29
C GLN A 12 4.64 4.56 -18.88
N ARG A 13 4.97 3.60 -18.02
CA ARG A 13 6.34 3.28 -17.61
C ARG A 13 7.02 2.40 -18.65
N ASP A 14 8.33 2.37 -18.58
CA ASP A 14 9.18 1.49 -19.39
C ASP A 14 9.34 0.07 -18.81
N HIS A 15 8.56 -0.25 -17.78
CA HIS A 15 8.58 -1.53 -17.08
C HIS A 15 7.16 -1.98 -16.67
N VAL A 16 6.98 -3.28 -16.46
CA VAL A 16 5.76 -3.87 -15.90
C VAL A 16 5.75 -3.80 -14.37
N ALA A 17 4.69 -4.30 -13.76
CA ALA A 17 4.43 -4.38 -12.32
C ALA A 17 4.06 -3.05 -11.64
N GLY A 18 3.98 -1.94 -12.35
CA GLY A 18 3.52 -0.67 -11.76
C GLY A 18 4.28 -0.30 -10.50
N HIS A 19 3.58 0.02 -9.40
CA HIS A 19 4.21 0.34 -8.12
C HIS A 19 4.89 -0.86 -7.43
N CYS A 20 4.58 -2.11 -7.83
CA CYS A 20 5.26 -3.29 -7.31
C CYS A 20 6.57 -3.61 -8.04
N HIS A 21 6.99 -2.76 -8.99
CA HIS A 21 8.24 -2.98 -9.72
C HIS A 21 9.42 -3.18 -8.78
N SER A 22 10.17 -4.25 -9.03
CA SER A 22 11.41 -4.58 -8.33
C SER A 22 12.50 -4.88 -9.35
N ALA A 23 13.71 -4.42 -9.06
CA ALA A 23 14.87 -4.60 -9.92
C ALA A 23 16.10 -4.94 -9.07
N ARG A 24 17.08 -5.63 -9.67
CA ARG A 24 18.38 -5.77 -9.03
C ARG A 24 19.17 -4.51 -9.22
N ASP A 25 19.60 -3.92 -8.10
CA ASP A 25 20.51 -2.79 -8.14
C ASP A 25 21.86 -3.21 -8.73
N ALA A 26 22.34 -2.47 -9.74
CA ALA A 26 23.52 -2.85 -10.50
C ALA A 26 24.83 -2.75 -9.69
N GLU A 27 24.86 -1.91 -8.66
CA GLU A 27 26.05 -1.68 -7.85
C GLU A 27 26.17 -2.68 -6.69
N THR A 28 25.05 -3.03 -6.06
CA THR A 28 25.02 -3.88 -4.86
C THR A 28 24.56 -5.29 -5.13
N GLY A 29 23.86 -5.53 -6.24
CA GLY A 29 23.16 -6.80 -6.54
C GLY A 29 21.92 -7.05 -5.68
N VAL A 30 21.57 -6.13 -4.78
CA VAL A 30 20.40 -6.22 -3.90
C VAL A 30 19.12 -6.10 -4.71
N MET A 31 18.09 -6.88 -4.37
CA MET A 31 16.75 -6.72 -4.95
C MET A 31 16.08 -5.47 -4.35
N GLU A 32 15.96 -4.43 -5.15
CA GLU A 32 15.29 -3.19 -4.79
C GLU A 32 13.78 -3.29 -5.04
N HIS A 33 12.97 -2.83 -4.10
CA HIS A 33 11.58 -2.47 -4.31
C HIS A 33 11.54 -0.99 -4.69
N VAL A 34 11.51 -0.71 -6.00
CA VAL A 34 11.79 0.62 -6.56
C VAL A 34 10.83 1.71 -6.07
N TYR A 35 9.58 1.36 -5.84
CA TYR A 35 8.54 2.27 -5.37
C TYR A 35 8.16 2.03 -3.90
N GLY A 36 9.15 1.72 -3.07
CA GLY A 36 8.96 1.42 -1.65
C GLY A 36 8.63 -0.05 -1.36
N PRO A 37 8.63 -0.44 -0.08
CA PRO A 37 8.53 -1.83 0.30
C PRO A 37 7.13 -2.36 0.04
N HIS A 38 7.05 -3.40 -0.72
CA HIS A 38 5.84 -4.17 -0.97
C HIS A 38 6.01 -5.54 -0.32
N ILE A 39 5.29 -5.79 0.77
CA ILE A 39 5.32 -7.06 1.49
C ILE A 39 3.99 -7.76 1.23
N PHE A 40 4.05 -8.93 0.60
CA PHE A 40 2.82 -9.67 0.33
C PHE A 40 2.36 -10.42 1.56
N HIS A 41 1.10 -10.22 1.90
CA HIS A 41 0.44 -10.94 2.98
C HIS A 41 -1.03 -11.15 2.63
N THR A 42 -1.61 -12.28 3.01
CA THR A 42 -3.03 -12.57 2.81
C THR A 42 -3.50 -13.72 3.69
N SER A 43 -4.79 -13.72 4.04
CA SER A 43 -5.50 -14.90 4.56
C SER A 43 -6.47 -15.48 3.54
N ASN A 44 -6.51 -14.93 2.31
CA ASN A 44 -7.31 -15.42 1.20
C ASN A 44 -6.53 -16.50 0.43
N ASP A 45 -6.90 -17.75 0.63
CA ASP A 45 -6.24 -18.91 0.00
C ASP A 45 -6.36 -18.88 -1.53
N ALA A 46 -7.45 -18.36 -2.10
CA ALA A 46 -7.60 -18.26 -3.55
C ALA A 46 -6.57 -17.30 -4.17
N VAL A 47 -6.34 -16.14 -3.53
CA VAL A 47 -5.31 -15.18 -3.96
C VAL A 47 -3.92 -15.79 -3.82
N TRP A 48 -3.65 -16.48 -2.70
CA TRP A 48 -2.37 -17.13 -2.47
C TRP A 48 -2.08 -18.21 -3.51
N HIS A 49 -3.01 -19.13 -3.76
CA HIS A 49 -2.85 -20.18 -4.76
C HIS A 49 -2.72 -19.65 -6.18
N TYR A 50 -3.43 -18.55 -6.49
CA TYR A 50 -3.28 -17.89 -7.80
C TYR A 50 -1.84 -17.42 -8.02
N LEU A 51 -1.27 -16.71 -7.05
CA LEU A 51 0.08 -16.16 -7.17
C LEU A 51 1.19 -17.22 -7.19
N GLN A 52 1.00 -18.33 -6.49
CA GLN A 52 1.97 -19.44 -6.50
C GLN A 52 2.17 -20.05 -7.90
N ARG A 53 1.24 -19.87 -8.82
CA ARG A 53 1.37 -20.32 -10.22
C ARG A 53 2.46 -19.56 -10.98
N PHE A 54 2.80 -18.35 -10.54
CA PHE A 54 3.59 -17.39 -11.32
C PHE A 54 4.96 -17.07 -10.72
N GLY A 55 5.33 -17.69 -9.62
CA GLY A 55 6.65 -17.45 -9.01
C GLY A 55 6.95 -18.32 -7.82
N GLU A 56 8.23 -18.36 -7.46
CA GLU A 56 8.70 -18.96 -6.22
C GLU A 56 8.58 -17.95 -5.08
N TRP A 57 7.87 -18.31 -4.02
CA TRP A 57 7.57 -17.45 -2.88
C TRP A 57 8.32 -17.92 -1.64
N MET A 58 9.09 -17.02 -1.05
CA MET A 58 9.87 -17.27 0.16
C MET A 58 9.09 -16.77 1.38
N PRO A 59 8.93 -17.60 2.43
CA PRO A 59 8.31 -17.13 3.67
C PRO A 59 9.03 -15.88 4.20
N PHE A 60 8.27 -14.87 4.51
CA PHE A 60 8.82 -13.61 5.03
C PHE A 60 7.86 -12.98 6.03
N VAL A 61 8.29 -12.86 7.26
CA VAL A 61 7.56 -12.17 8.32
C VAL A 61 8.11 -10.75 8.46
N ASN A 62 7.27 -9.76 8.18
CA ASN A 62 7.66 -8.37 8.30
C ASN A 62 7.71 -7.94 9.77
N ARG A 63 8.89 -7.52 10.23
CA ARG A 63 9.11 -6.95 11.57
C ARG A 63 9.58 -5.52 11.44
N VAL A 64 8.68 -4.59 11.73
CA VAL A 64 8.94 -3.15 11.61
C VAL A 64 9.43 -2.61 12.95
N LYS A 65 10.40 -1.72 12.90
CA LYS A 65 10.85 -0.95 14.07
C LYS A 65 10.43 0.51 13.94
N ALA A 66 10.37 1.23 15.06
CA ALA A 66 10.18 2.67 15.11
C ALA A 66 11.33 3.33 15.87
N ARG A 67 11.93 4.35 15.28
CA ARG A 67 12.94 5.19 15.94
C ARG A 67 12.27 6.42 16.52
N THR A 68 12.24 6.52 17.84
CA THR A 68 11.74 7.68 18.59
C THR A 68 12.88 8.38 19.31
N ALA A 69 12.61 9.51 19.95
CA ALA A 69 13.57 10.17 20.83
C ALA A 69 14.02 9.32 22.04
N ARG A 70 13.23 8.30 22.41
CA ARG A 70 13.53 7.37 23.54
C ARG A 70 14.25 6.10 23.11
N GLY A 71 14.51 5.90 21.82
CA GLY A 71 15.17 4.70 21.29
C GLY A 71 14.40 4.01 20.17
N ILE A 72 14.76 2.74 19.91
CA ILE A 72 14.17 1.93 18.87
C ILE A 72 13.22 0.90 19.50
N PHE A 73 11.99 0.83 18.98
CA PHE A 73 10.91 0.00 19.47
C PHE A 73 10.35 -0.91 18.39
N SER A 74 9.75 -2.02 18.79
CA SER A 74 9.03 -2.91 17.85
C SER A 74 7.64 -2.35 17.51
N LEU A 75 7.22 -2.53 16.25
CA LEU A 75 5.85 -2.30 15.78
C LEU A 75 5.25 -3.59 15.20
N PRO A 76 3.92 -3.78 15.32
CA PRO A 76 2.94 -2.92 16.01
C PRO A 76 3.27 -2.80 17.50
N ILE A 77 2.66 -1.80 18.17
CA ILE A 77 2.80 -1.66 19.63
C ILE A 77 2.37 -2.98 20.29
N ASN A 78 3.29 -3.60 21.00
CA ASN A 78 3.11 -4.89 21.66
C ASN A 78 3.57 -4.84 23.11
N LEU A 79 3.46 -5.92 23.87
CA LEU A 79 3.81 -5.96 25.28
C LEU A 79 5.28 -5.57 25.53
N HIS A 80 6.20 -5.96 24.63
CA HIS A 80 7.59 -5.54 24.72
C HIS A 80 7.72 -4.02 24.53
N THR A 81 7.07 -3.47 23.51
CA THR A 81 7.05 -2.04 23.22
C THR A 81 6.50 -1.22 24.41
N ILE A 82 5.39 -1.67 25.00
CA ILE A 82 4.76 -1.00 26.15
C ILE A 82 5.72 -1.01 27.34
N ASN A 83 6.26 -2.17 27.71
CA ASN A 83 7.16 -2.30 28.85
C ASN A 83 8.45 -1.52 28.65
N GLN A 84 9.05 -1.57 27.48
CA GLN A 84 10.28 -0.81 27.16
C GLN A 84 10.00 0.69 27.20
N PHE A 85 8.89 1.16 26.64
CA PHE A 85 8.57 2.59 26.57
C PHE A 85 8.31 3.22 27.93
N PHE A 86 7.61 2.50 28.82
CA PHE A 86 7.26 2.97 30.15
C PHE A 86 8.25 2.53 31.25
N GLY A 87 9.28 1.75 30.92
CA GLY A 87 10.25 1.26 31.89
C GLY A 87 9.66 0.29 32.90
N THR A 88 8.76 -0.60 32.47
CA THR A 88 8.00 -1.54 33.31
C THR A 88 8.24 -2.99 32.90
N ALA A 89 7.70 -3.92 33.69
CA ALA A 89 7.72 -5.36 33.42
C ALA A 89 6.33 -5.98 33.61
N MET A 90 5.31 -5.30 33.09
CA MET A 90 3.90 -5.71 33.22
C MET A 90 3.62 -6.99 32.45
N GLY A 91 2.75 -7.85 33.01
CA GLY A 91 2.11 -8.93 32.28
C GLY A 91 1.00 -8.43 31.35
N PRO A 92 0.40 -9.33 30.52
CA PRO A 92 -0.62 -8.96 29.54
C PRO A 92 -1.81 -8.17 30.10
N ASP A 93 -2.40 -8.62 31.22
CA ASP A 93 -3.57 -7.99 31.80
C ASP A 93 -3.23 -6.68 32.52
N GLU A 94 -2.06 -6.61 33.17
CA GLU A 94 -1.56 -5.37 33.78
C GLU A 94 -1.32 -4.31 32.72
N ALA A 95 -0.68 -4.68 31.60
CA ALA A 95 -0.44 -3.77 30.48
C ALA A 95 -1.75 -3.31 29.82
N ARG A 96 -2.74 -4.19 29.68
CA ARG A 96 -4.07 -3.85 29.19
C ARG A 96 -4.76 -2.82 30.10
N ALA A 97 -4.77 -3.08 31.40
CA ALA A 97 -5.34 -2.16 32.37
C ALA A 97 -4.57 -0.83 32.42
N PHE A 98 -3.24 -0.88 32.29
CA PHE A 98 -2.38 0.31 32.25
C PHE A 98 -2.72 1.19 31.03
N VAL A 99 -2.72 0.63 29.81
CA VAL A 99 -3.04 1.38 28.57
C VAL A 99 -4.48 1.90 28.64
N ALA A 100 -5.43 1.13 29.16
CA ALA A 100 -6.81 1.58 29.35
C ALA A 100 -6.94 2.81 30.28
N ARG A 101 -6.05 2.95 31.28
CA ARG A 101 -6.01 4.17 32.14
C ARG A 101 -5.40 5.38 31.44
N LEU A 102 -4.49 5.16 30.46
CA LEU A 102 -3.90 6.24 29.65
C LEU A 102 -4.86 6.73 28.55
N ALA A 103 -5.80 5.88 28.14
CA ALA A 103 -6.78 6.19 27.11
C ALA A 103 -7.70 7.34 27.55
N ALA A 104 -8.08 8.21 26.61
CA ALA A 104 -9.01 9.30 26.85
C ALA A 104 -10.41 8.75 27.14
N GLN A 105 -10.90 8.96 28.38
CA GLN A 105 -12.18 8.45 28.85
C GLN A 105 -13.38 9.34 28.46
N ASP A 106 -13.11 10.57 28.05
CA ASP A 106 -14.08 11.61 27.67
C ASP A 106 -14.47 11.58 26.17
N ILE A 107 -13.86 10.69 25.40
CA ILE A 107 -14.17 10.53 23.97
C ILE A 107 -15.11 9.34 23.77
N ASP A 108 -16.39 9.58 23.54
CA ASP A 108 -17.36 8.51 23.27
C ASP A 108 -17.27 7.99 21.84
N VAL A 109 -17.35 8.88 20.84
CA VAL A 109 -17.26 8.56 19.42
C VAL A 109 -16.17 9.43 18.79
N PRO A 110 -15.01 8.86 18.44
CA PRO A 110 -13.92 9.62 17.82
C PRO A 110 -14.36 10.24 16.49
N ALA A 111 -14.19 11.55 16.35
CA ALA A 111 -14.50 12.28 15.12
C ALA A 111 -13.37 12.21 14.08
N ASN A 112 -12.14 12.00 14.51
CA ASN A 112 -10.94 12.04 13.67
C ASN A 112 -9.87 11.03 14.15
N LEU A 113 -8.78 10.96 13.42
CA LEU A 113 -7.66 10.03 13.69
C LEU A 113 -7.02 10.29 15.05
N GLU A 114 -6.79 11.54 15.44
CA GLU A 114 -6.20 11.87 16.74
C GLU A 114 -7.07 11.38 17.90
N GLU A 115 -8.35 11.70 17.88
CA GLU A 115 -9.29 11.24 18.91
C GLU A 115 -9.37 9.71 18.98
N GLN A 116 -9.36 9.03 17.81
CA GLN A 116 -9.31 7.57 17.75
C GLN A 116 -8.04 7.03 18.43
N ALA A 117 -6.89 7.64 18.19
CA ALA A 117 -5.64 7.26 18.82
C ALA A 117 -5.65 7.51 20.34
N LEU A 118 -6.07 8.70 20.75
CA LEU A 118 -6.15 9.06 22.18
C LEU A 118 -7.08 8.13 22.96
N LYS A 119 -8.23 7.79 22.37
CA LYS A 119 -9.17 6.83 22.94
C LYS A 119 -8.60 5.42 23.06
N PHE A 120 -7.71 5.04 22.15
CA PHE A 120 -7.24 3.66 22.02
C PHE A 120 -5.95 3.39 22.79
N ILE A 121 -4.98 4.31 22.76
CA ILE A 121 -3.63 4.11 23.31
C ILE A 121 -3.16 5.23 24.25
N GLY A 122 -3.91 6.31 24.37
CA GLY A 122 -3.53 7.47 25.15
C GLY A 122 -2.48 8.36 24.49
N ARG A 123 -2.24 9.52 25.09
CA ARG A 123 -1.42 10.58 24.50
C ARG A 123 0.04 10.19 24.31
N ASP A 124 0.67 9.56 25.29
CA ASP A 124 2.11 9.29 25.27
C ASP A 124 2.50 8.37 24.11
N LEU A 125 1.75 7.29 23.88
CA LEU A 125 1.98 6.37 22.77
C LEU A 125 1.58 6.99 21.43
N TYR A 126 0.51 7.78 21.41
CA TYR A 126 0.12 8.52 20.20
C TYR A 126 1.21 9.50 19.74
N GLU A 127 1.69 10.36 20.63
CA GLU A 127 2.74 11.33 20.30
C GLU A 127 4.04 10.66 19.87
N ALA A 128 4.43 9.56 20.54
CA ALA A 128 5.67 8.87 20.26
C ALA A 128 5.69 8.08 18.95
N PHE A 129 4.57 7.46 18.55
CA PHE A 129 4.56 6.48 17.47
C PHE A 129 3.68 6.85 16.26
N PHE A 130 2.72 7.78 16.42
CA PHE A 130 1.73 8.02 15.38
C PHE A 130 1.69 9.45 14.87
N ARG A 131 1.65 10.44 15.75
CA ARG A 131 1.38 11.83 15.37
C ARG A 131 2.32 12.34 14.29
N GLY A 132 3.62 12.33 14.53
CA GLY A 132 4.59 12.87 13.57
C GLY A 132 4.69 12.04 12.28
N TYR A 133 4.54 10.71 12.37
CA TYR A 133 4.45 9.87 11.19
C TYR A 133 3.23 10.24 10.34
N THR A 134 2.06 10.39 10.96
CA THR A 134 0.80 10.74 10.29
C THR A 134 0.91 12.09 9.60
N ILE A 135 1.44 13.12 10.27
CA ILE A 135 1.65 14.44 9.68
C ILE A 135 2.53 14.34 8.43
N LYS A 136 3.67 13.66 8.49
CA LYS A 136 4.56 13.49 7.33
C LYS A 136 3.90 12.69 6.21
N GLN A 137 3.25 11.57 6.55
CA GLN A 137 2.64 10.68 5.57
C GLN A 137 1.47 11.35 4.84
N TRP A 138 0.60 12.08 5.55
CA TRP A 138 -0.63 12.64 5.00
C TRP A 138 -0.55 14.12 4.65
N GLY A 139 0.47 14.84 5.17
CA GLY A 139 0.67 16.27 4.90
C GLY A 139 -0.38 17.18 5.51
N CYS A 140 -1.10 16.71 6.52
CA CYS A 140 -2.14 17.48 7.23
C CYS A 140 -2.14 17.10 8.71
N ASP A 141 -2.87 17.86 9.51
CA ASP A 141 -3.03 17.55 10.93
C ASP A 141 -3.87 16.27 11.09
N PRO A 142 -3.54 15.37 12.05
CA PRO A 142 -4.34 14.17 12.31
C PRO A 142 -5.80 14.42 12.63
N THR A 143 -6.16 15.60 13.11
CA THR A 143 -7.56 16.01 13.35
C THR A 143 -8.37 16.19 12.06
N GLU A 144 -7.72 16.38 10.91
CA GLU A 144 -8.36 16.49 9.59
C GLU A 144 -8.61 15.11 8.94
N LEU A 145 -8.03 14.04 9.50
CA LEU A 145 -8.09 12.70 8.93
C LEU A 145 -9.22 11.88 9.54
N PRO A 146 -9.91 11.03 8.74
CA PRO A 146 -10.94 10.13 9.27
C PRO A 146 -10.39 9.17 10.33
N ALA A 147 -11.18 8.90 11.38
CA ALA A 147 -10.83 7.97 12.45
C ALA A 147 -10.51 6.55 11.94
N ASP A 148 -11.11 6.14 10.84
CA ASP A 148 -10.95 4.81 10.24
C ASP A 148 -9.54 4.48 9.77
N ILE A 149 -8.70 5.48 9.51
CA ILE A 149 -7.31 5.27 9.11
C ILE A 149 -6.53 4.53 10.19
N LEU A 150 -6.78 4.82 11.46
CA LEU A 150 -6.07 4.20 12.59
C LEU A 150 -6.59 2.81 12.98
N LYS A 151 -7.79 2.42 12.59
CA LYS A 151 -8.37 1.10 12.91
C LYS A 151 -7.53 -0.10 12.46
N ARG A 152 -6.54 0.14 11.61
CA ARG A 152 -5.67 -0.90 11.05
C ARG A 152 -4.43 -1.24 11.89
N LEU A 153 -4.13 -0.47 12.93
CA LEU A 153 -2.92 -0.66 13.73
C LEU A 153 -3.27 -1.32 15.08
N PRO A 154 -3.08 -2.65 15.21
CA PRO A 154 -3.40 -3.34 16.45
C PRO A 154 -2.42 -2.97 17.56
N VAL A 155 -2.92 -2.83 18.79
CA VAL A 155 -2.11 -2.93 20.01
C VAL A 155 -2.21 -4.36 20.50
N ARG A 156 -1.08 -4.99 20.78
CA ARG A 156 -0.99 -6.38 21.21
C ARG A 156 -0.49 -6.46 22.64
N PHE A 157 -1.23 -7.16 23.48
CA PHE A 157 -0.84 -7.42 24.87
C PHE A 157 -0.16 -8.80 25.00
N ASN A 158 0.72 -9.09 24.04
CA ASN A 158 1.62 -10.24 23.99
C ASN A 158 2.93 -9.81 23.31
N TYR A 159 3.89 -10.72 23.13
CA TYR A 159 5.19 -10.43 22.53
C TYR A 159 5.24 -10.63 21.00
N ASP A 160 4.09 -10.77 20.34
CA ASP A 160 4.03 -10.90 18.89
C ASP A 160 4.35 -9.56 18.20
N ASP A 161 5.48 -9.51 17.49
CA ASP A 161 5.96 -8.36 16.74
C ASP A 161 5.78 -8.53 15.20
N ASN A 162 5.02 -9.53 14.76
CA ASN A 162 4.64 -9.66 13.36
C ASN A 162 3.80 -8.46 12.94
N TYR A 163 4.22 -7.75 11.89
CA TYR A 163 3.51 -6.55 11.47
C TYR A 163 2.10 -6.87 10.93
N TYR A 164 1.95 -8.00 10.26
CA TYR A 164 0.68 -8.48 9.73
C TYR A 164 0.17 -9.69 10.52
N ASP A 165 -1.15 -9.87 10.52
CA ASP A 165 -1.85 -11.01 11.12
C ASP A 165 -2.47 -11.91 10.03
N SER A 166 -1.73 -12.12 8.95
CA SER A 166 -2.18 -12.91 7.80
C SER A 166 -1.55 -14.30 7.81
N ARG A 167 -2.32 -15.30 7.38
CA ARG A 167 -1.87 -16.71 7.31
C ARG A 167 -0.68 -16.88 6.38
N HIS A 168 -0.72 -16.23 5.22
CA HIS A 168 0.34 -16.28 4.23
C HIS A 168 1.08 -14.95 4.22
N GLN A 169 2.38 -14.99 4.46
CA GLN A 169 3.28 -13.85 4.43
C GLN A 169 4.54 -14.27 3.69
N ALA A 170 4.83 -13.63 2.57
CA ALA A 170 5.93 -14.04 1.71
C ALA A 170 6.43 -12.92 0.81
N LEU A 171 7.62 -13.06 0.29
CA LEU A 171 8.16 -12.26 -0.78
C LEU A 171 8.54 -13.13 -1.98
N PRO A 172 8.38 -12.65 -3.22
CA PRO A 172 8.80 -13.40 -4.39
C PRO A 172 10.33 -13.45 -4.46
N LYS A 173 10.88 -14.66 -4.57
CA LYS A 173 12.33 -14.90 -4.58
C LYS A 173 13.09 -14.08 -5.62
N HIS A 174 12.46 -13.88 -6.78
CA HIS A 174 13.04 -13.18 -7.92
C HIS A 174 12.42 -11.79 -8.18
N GLY A 175 11.75 -11.22 -7.15
CA GLY A 175 11.09 -9.92 -7.23
C GLY A 175 9.70 -9.97 -7.86
N TYR A 176 8.91 -8.93 -7.60
CA TYR A 176 7.53 -8.83 -8.09
C TYR A 176 7.44 -8.65 -9.60
N THR A 177 8.41 -7.96 -10.20
CA THR A 177 8.47 -7.77 -11.66
C THR A 177 8.44 -9.11 -12.37
N ARG A 178 9.23 -10.10 -11.90
CA ARG A 178 9.25 -11.43 -12.48
C ARG A 178 7.91 -12.16 -12.35
N VAL A 179 7.21 -12.00 -11.24
CA VAL A 179 5.87 -12.57 -11.07
C VAL A 179 4.89 -11.97 -12.08
N VAL A 180 4.93 -10.66 -12.28
CA VAL A 180 4.05 -9.98 -13.24
C VAL A 180 4.41 -10.35 -14.68
N GLU A 181 5.70 -10.45 -15.03
CA GLU A 181 6.15 -10.95 -16.34
C GLU A 181 5.55 -12.33 -16.62
N ASN A 182 5.61 -13.26 -15.64
CA ASN A 182 5.05 -14.60 -15.78
C ASN A 182 3.51 -14.59 -15.90
N ILE A 183 2.81 -13.65 -15.24
CA ILE A 183 1.36 -13.47 -15.43
C ILE A 183 1.05 -13.00 -16.85
N LEU A 184 1.90 -12.16 -17.41
CA LEU A 184 1.73 -11.59 -18.75
C LEU A 184 2.23 -12.53 -19.86
N ASP A 185 3.00 -13.56 -19.53
CA ASP A 185 3.49 -14.57 -20.48
C ASP A 185 2.36 -15.51 -20.93
N HIS A 186 1.55 -15.01 -21.84
CA HIS A 186 0.41 -15.74 -22.38
C HIS A 186 0.22 -15.36 -23.87
N PRO A 187 -0.07 -16.33 -24.77
CA PRO A 187 -0.11 -16.10 -26.23
C PRO A 187 -1.18 -15.08 -26.68
N ARG A 188 -2.16 -14.77 -25.83
CA ARG A 188 -3.20 -13.74 -26.08
C ARG A 188 -2.97 -12.45 -25.31
N VAL A 189 -1.78 -12.23 -24.77
CA VAL A 189 -1.44 -11.00 -24.06
C VAL A 189 -0.35 -10.27 -24.85
N HIS A 190 -0.63 -9.02 -25.18
CA HIS A 190 0.33 -8.10 -25.81
C HIS A 190 0.64 -6.98 -24.84
N VAL A 191 1.90 -6.65 -24.67
CA VAL A 191 2.33 -5.60 -23.73
C VAL A 191 2.99 -4.46 -24.50
N THR A 192 2.55 -3.23 -24.26
CA THR A 192 3.18 -2.02 -24.78
C THR A 192 3.52 -1.10 -23.61
N LEU A 193 4.81 -0.85 -23.43
CA LEU A 193 5.35 0.00 -22.39
C LEU A 193 5.67 1.40 -22.92
N ALA A 194 6.05 2.32 -22.04
CA ALA A 194 6.33 3.73 -22.35
C ALA A 194 5.20 4.41 -23.14
N THR A 195 3.96 3.98 -22.91
CA THR A 195 2.78 4.46 -23.63
C THR A 195 1.75 4.97 -22.61
N PRO A 196 1.61 6.30 -22.48
CA PRO A 196 0.61 6.88 -21.59
C PRO A 196 -0.81 6.63 -22.12
N TRP A 197 -1.78 6.57 -21.20
CA TRP A 197 -3.18 6.49 -21.55
C TRP A 197 -3.62 7.73 -22.34
N ASP A 198 -4.33 7.50 -23.45
CA ASP A 198 -5.04 8.50 -24.22
C ASP A 198 -6.52 8.08 -24.36
N ALA A 199 -7.42 9.03 -24.14
CA ALA A 199 -8.87 8.78 -24.25
C ALA A 199 -9.30 8.29 -25.66
N ALA A 200 -8.54 8.59 -26.71
CA ALA A 200 -8.77 8.07 -28.06
C ALA A 200 -8.64 6.54 -28.12
N MET A 201 -7.72 5.97 -27.34
CA MET A 201 -7.50 4.51 -27.27
C MET A 201 -8.74 3.73 -26.83
N GLN A 202 -9.65 4.35 -26.06
CA GLN A 202 -10.90 3.70 -25.68
C GLN A 202 -11.71 3.20 -26.88
N ARG A 203 -11.60 3.85 -28.02
CA ARG A 203 -12.35 3.51 -29.24
C ARG A 203 -11.72 2.35 -30.01
N GLU A 204 -10.47 2.02 -29.73
CA GLU A 204 -9.72 0.96 -30.39
C GLU A 204 -10.02 -0.42 -29.79
N PHE A 205 -10.56 -0.45 -28.56
CA PHE A 205 -10.79 -1.66 -27.79
C PHE A 205 -12.27 -1.90 -27.52
N ALA A 206 -12.66 -3.15 -27.58
CA ALA A 206 -14.04 -3.57 -27.23
C ALA A 206 -14.38 -3.29 -25.77
N HIS A 207 -13.38 -3.31 -24.88
CA HIS A 207 -13.51 -2.95 -23.47
C HIS A 207 -12.15 -2.57 -22.88
N VAL A 208 -12.15 -1.60 -21.96
CA VAL A 208 -10.96 -1.10 -21.26
C VAL A 208 -11.10 -1.33 -19.75
N PHE A 209 -10.08 -1.93 -19.14
CA PHE A 209 -9.90 -1.98 -17.70
C PHE A 209 -8.86 -0.93 -17.30
N HIS A 210 -9.30 0.14 -16.66
CA HIS A 210 -8.43 1.28 -16.32
C HIS A 210 -8.01 1.22 -14.85
N SER A 211 -6.69 1.09 -14.60
CA SER A 211 -6.11 1.02 -13.25
C SER A 211 -5.38 2.29 -12.83
N GLY A 212 -5.25 3.27 -13.69
CA GLY A 212 -4.69 4.59 -13.40
C GLY A 212 -5.63 5.45 -12.56
N ALA A 213 -5.17 6.65 -12.19
CA ALA A 213 -5.98 7.59 -11.42
C ALA A 213 -7.25 7.98 -12.17
N ILE A 214 -8.40 7.86 -11.48
CA ILE A 214 -9.71 8.08 -12.11
C ILE A 214 -9.86 9.51 -12.66
N ASP A 215 -9.38 10.52 -11.97
CA ASP A 215 -9.39 11.92 -12.41
C ASP A 215 -8.50 12.17 -13.63
N ALA A 216 -7.32 11.56 -13.65
CA ALA A 216 -6.41 11.64 -14.79
C ALA A 216 -6.99 10.98 -16.05
N CYS A 217 -7.75 9.88 -15.90
CA CYS A 217 -8.43 9.21 -17.01
C CYS A 217 -9.36 10.18 -17.77
N PHE A 218 -9.98 11.12 -17.07
CA PHE A 218 -10.86 12.14 -17.63
C PHE A 218 -10.17 13.51 -17.84
N GLY A 219 -8.83 13.55 -17.88
CA GLY A 219 -8.08 14.77 -18.09
C GLY A 219 -8.33 15.85 -17.03
N PHE A 220 -8.63 15.44 -15.79
CA PHE A 220 -8.92 16.32 -14.65
C PHE A 220 -10.11 17.27 -14.88
N SER A 221 -11.07 16.90 -15.71
CA SER A 221 -12.18 17.73 -16.14
C SER A 221 -13.11 18.23 -15.03
N GLU A 222 -13.17 17.50 -13.89
CA GLU A 222 -13.93 17.92 -12.70
C GLU A 222 -13.02 18.55 -11.63
N GLY A 223 -11.69 18.53 -11.81
CA GLY A 223 -10.68 18.95 -10.86
C GLY A 223 -9.78 17.79 -10.44
N ARG A 224 -8.72 18.07 -9.67
CA ARG A 224 -7.78 17.05 -9.18
C ARG A 224 -8.23 16.48 -7.84
N LEU A 225 -8.29 15.18 -7.75
CA LEU A 225 -8.48 14.47 -6.48
C LEU A 225 -7.20 14.53 -5.63
N GLY A 226 -7.36 14.51 -4.31
CA GLY A 226 -6.25 14.55 -3.37
C GLY A 226 -5.51 13.22 -3.29
N TYR A 227 -4.24 13.22 -3.64
CA TYR A 227 -3.34 12.07 -3.48
C TYR A 227 -2.08 12.46 -2.74
N ARG A 228 -1.41 11.46 -2.17
CA ARG A 228 -0.01 11.57 -1.73
C ARG A 228 0.89 10.91 -2.76
N SER A 229 2.00 11.57 -3.04
CA SER A 229 3.12 11.04 -3.84
C SER A 229 4.30 10.70 -2.95
N MET A 230 5.11 9.74 -3.40
CA MET A 230 6.28 9.28 -2.67
C MET A 230 7.54 9.53 -3.49
N HIS A 231 8.65 9.81 -2.81
CA HIS A 231 9.97 9.81 -3.41
C HIS A 231 10.99 9.19 -2.45
N TRP A 232 12.12 8.77 -2.99
CA TRP A 232 13.14 8.02 -2.26
C TRP A 232 14.53 8.59 -2.51
N GLN A 233 15.28 8.79 -1.43
CA GLN A 233 16.71 9.05 -1.52
C GLN A 233 17.45 7.74 -1.29
N ARG A 234 18.27 7.34 -2.28
CA ARG A 234 19.03 6.10 -2.27
C ARG A 234 20.46 6.35 -1.78
N SER A 235 21.01 5.42 -1.01
CA SER A 235 22.41 5.39 -0.62
C SER A 235 22.90 3.95 -0.53
N VAL A 236 24.20 3.75 -0.77
CA VAL A 236 24.85 2.44 -0.70
C VAL A 236 25.79 2.43 0.48
N HIS A 237 25.80 1.35 1.25
CA HIS A 237 26.61 1.18 2.44
C HIS A 237 27.30 -0.19 2.43
N ASP A 238 28.49 -0.27 3.01
CA ASP A 238 29.17 -1.55 3.22
C ASP A 238 28.53 -2.28 4.42
N GLY A 239 28.33 -3.58 4.28
CA GLY A 239 27.75 -4.41 5.31
C GLY A 239 26.25 -4.17 5.57
N ASP A 240 25.84 -4.33 6.82
CA ASP A 240 24.48 -4.15 7.33
C ASP A 240 24.35 -2.75 7.95
N TYR A 241 23.38 -1.97 7.44
CA TYR A 241 23.22 -0.57 7.84
C TYR A 241 22.38 -0.39 9.10
N GLN A 242 21.26 -1.12 9.21
CA GLN A 242 20.31 -0.90 10.31
C GLN A 242 19.80 -2.18 10.99
N GLY A 243 20.21 -3.36 10.52
CA GLY A 243 19.86 -4.65 11.13
C GLY A 243 18.42 -5.12 10.93
N THR A 244 17.65 -4.45 10.08
CA THR A 244 16.26 -4.80 9.79
C THR A 244 15.79 -4.16 8.47
N ALA A 245 14.73 -4.72 7.87
CA ALA A 245 14.20 -4.21 6.60
C ALA A 245 13.63 -2.79 6.71
N ILE A 246 12.90 -2.47 7.79
CA ILE A 246 12.11 -1.24 7.88
C ILE A 246 12.22 -0.62 9.27
N ILE A 247 12.64 0.64 9.31
CA ILE A 247 12.55 1.49 10.51
C ILE A 247 11.68 2.71 10.19
N ASN A 248 10.52 2.80 10.83
CA ASN A 248 9.68 4.00 10.78
C ASN A 248 10.28 5.11 11.64
N CYS A 249 10.17 6.35 11.20
CA CYS A 249 10.62 7.56 11.87
C CYS A 249 9.41 8.43 12.23
N PRO A 250 8.75 8.20 13.37
CA PRO A 250 7.53 8.91 13.75
C PRO A 250 7.77 10.34 14.28
N THR A 251 9.01 10.75 14.50
CA THR A 251 9.37 12.09 15.00
C THR A 251 9.44 13.12 13.87
N LEU A 252 9.28 14.39 14.17
CA LEU A 252 9.31 15.50 13.20
C LEU A 252 10.71 16.11 13.01
N ASP A 253 11.72 15.62 13.72
CA ASP A 253 13.13 16.02 13.62
C ASP A 253 13.79 15.58 12.29
N VAL A 254 13.20 14.62 11.62
CA VAL A 254 13.61 14.16 10.29
C VAL A 254 12.45 14.22 9.29
N PRO A 255 12.70 14.57 8.02
CA PRO A 255 11.63 14.76 7.05
C PRO A 255 11.10 13.44 6.42
N TRP A 256 11.88 12.35 6.48
CA TRP A 256 11.47 11.06 5.95
C TRP A 256 10.53 10.31 6.91
N THR A 257 9.67 9.49 6.36
CA THR A 257 8.71 8.67 7.10
C THR A 257 9.33 7.38 7.60
N ARG A 258 10.23 6.79 6.80
CA ARG A 258 10.90 5.51 7.13
C ARG A 258 12.23 5.36 6.38
N VAL A 259 13.04 4.47 6.89
CA VAL A 259 14.28 4.01 6.27
C VAL A 259 14.13 2.54 5.94
N LEU A 260 14.49 2.19 4.72
CA LEU A 260 14.45 0.82 4.19
C LEU A 260 15.86 0.34 3.91
N GLU A 261 16.18 -0.86 4.36
CA GLU A 261 17.37 -1.57 3.97
C GLU A 261 16.98 -2.79 3.15
N HIS A 262 17.14 -2.71 1.84
CA HIS A 262 16.58 -3.67 0.89
C HIS A 262 17.18 -5.07 0.98
N ARG A 263 18.43 -5.24 1.46
CA ARG A 263 19.02 -6.58 1.64
C ARG A 263 18.19 -7.48 2.56
N HIS A 264 17.55 -6.90 3.58
CA HIS A 264 16.70 -7.64 4.52
C HIS A 264 15.35 -8.06 3.92
N LEU A 265 14.96 -7.51 2.75
CA LEU A 265 13.79 -7.97 2.00
C LEU A 265 14.09 -9.20 1.13
N SER A 266 15.35 -9.62 1.03
CA SER A 266 15.78 -10.82 0.32
C SER A 266 16.82 -11.60 1.14
N PRO A 267 16.48 -12.08 2.36
CA PRO A 267 17.45 -12.70 3.27
C PRO A 267 18.03 -14.03 2.76
N TRP A 268 17.47 -14.57 1.69
CA TRP A 268 17.99 -15.73 0.97
C TRP A 268 19.09 -15.40 -0.04
N ALA A 269 19.36 -14.11 -0.29
CA ALA A 269 20.43 -13.66 -1.16
C ALA A 269 21.58 -13.08 -0.34
N SER A 270 22.82 -13.46 -0.66
CA SER A 270 24.00 -12.90 -0.03
C SER A 270 24.42 -11.62 -0.77
N CYS A 271 24.57 -10.52 -0.05
CA CYS A 271 25.07 -9.25 -0.56
C CYS A 271 26.07 -8.67 0.45
N GLU A 272 27.24 -8.25 -0.04
CA GLU A 272 28.27 -7.63 0.81
C GLU A 272 27.90 -6.20 1.20
N ARG A 273 27.21 -5.51 0.31
CA ARG A 273 26.78 -4.11 0.46
C ARG A 273 25.26 -4.02 0.61
N SER A 274 24.80 -2.97 1.22
CA SER A 274 23.37 -2.66 1.39
C SER A 274 22.94 -1.50 0.51
N LEU A 275 21.76 -1.63 -0.08
CA LEU A 275 21.01 -0.53 -0.64
C LEU A 275 20.02 -0.03 0.41
N VAL A 276 20.12 1.25 0.76
CA VAL A 276 19.28 1.92 1.74
C VAL A 276 18.48 3.03 1.06
N THR A 277 17.19 3.13 1.38
CA THR A 277 16.34 4.22 0.89
C THR A 277 15.65 4.94 2.04
N HIS A 278 15.70 6.28 2.01
CA HIS A 278 14.89 7.14 2.86
C HIS A 278 13.63 7.52 2.09
N GLU A 279 12.47 7.26 2.66
CA GLU A 279 11.18 7.48 2.03
C GLU A 279 10.54 8.78 2.48
N PHE A 280 10.09 9.59 1.54
CA PHE A 280 9.43 10.86 1.77
C PHE A 280 8.05 10.86 1.14
N SER A 281 7.09 11.47 1.83
CA SER A 281 5.76 11.71 1.31
C SER A 281 5.54 13.19 1.03
N LYS A 282 4.89 13.51 -0.08
CA LYS A 282 4.52 14.89 -0.45
C LYS A 282 3.11 14.95 -1.04
N GLU A 283 2.55 16.15 -1.14
CA GLU A 283 1.35 16.37 -1.95
C GLU A 283 1.63 16.01 -3.41
N THR A 284 0.63 15.44 -4.08
CA THR A 284 0.74 15.10 -5.49
C THR A 284 0.58 16.35 -6.34
N GLU A 285 1.60 16.72 -7.08
CA GLU A 285 1.62 17.82 -8.02
C GLU A 285 1.49 17.32 -9.48
N ALA A 286 1.42 18.26 -10.42
CA ALA A 286 1.38 17.92 -11.84
C ALA A 286 2.69 17.22 -12.27
N GLY A 287 2.55 16.01 -12.84
CA GLY A 287 3.69 15.18 -13.24
C GLY A 287 4.12 14.15 -12.20
N ASP A 288 3.65 14.26 -10.96
CA ASP A 288 3.92 13.23 -9.95
C ASP A 288 3.09 11.97 -10.15
N LEU A 289 3.64 10.84 -9.72
CA LEU A 289 2.89 9.58 -9.62
C LEU A 289 2.05 9.58 -8.33
N PRO A 290 0.72 9.38 -8.42
CA PRO A 290 -0.12 9.25 -7.25
C PRO A 290 0.03 7.87 -6.60
N PHE A 291 0.13 7.83 -5.26
CA PHE A 291 0.24 6.57 -4.50
C PHE A 291 -0.95 6.30 -3.58
N TYR A 292 -1.34 7.29 -2.78
CA TYR A 292 -2.36 7.11 -1.74
C TYR A 292 -3.48 8.13 -1.89
N PRO A 293 -4.73 7.67 -2.16
CA PRO A 293 -5.91 8.53 -2.12
C PRO A 293 -6.13 9.09 -0.71
N LYS A 294 -6.27 10.42 -0.58
CA LYS A 294 -6.47 11.07 0.73
C LYS A 294 -7.88 10.87 1.28
N ARG A 295 -8.88 10.86 0.41
CA ARG A 295 -10.30 10.66 0.76
C ARG A 295 -10.84 11.65 1.80
N LEU A 296 -10.38 12.88 1.77
CA LEU A 296 -10.92 13.97 2.58
C LEU A 296 -12.36 14.28 2.18
N ALA A 297 -13.07 15.09 2.98
CA ALA A 297 -14.46 15.42 2.70
C ALA A 297 -14.67 16.07 1.32
N ALA A 298 -13.79 17.02 0.95
CA ALA A 298 -13.82 17.64 -0.37
C ALA A 298 -13.59 16.67 -1.53
N ASP A 299 -12.74 15.64 -1.31
CA ASP A 299 -12.49 14.62 -2.32
C ASP A 299 -13.72 13.76 -2.61
N ARG A 300 -14.59 13.53 -1.61
CA ARG A 300 -15.81 12.71 -1.79
C ARG A 300 -16.79 13.34 -2.76
N GLU A 301 -16.99 14.64 -2.68
CA GLU A 301 -17.89 15.37 -3.60
C GLU A 301 -17.31 15.37 -5.02
N LEU A 302 -16.01 15.60 -5.15
CA LEU A 302 -15.33 15.56 -6.43
C LEU A 302 -15.35 14.15 -7.03
N LEU A 303 -15.13 13.11 -6.21
CA LEU A 303 -15.20 11.71 -6.63
C LEU A 303 -16.61 11.35 -7.14
N ALA A 304 -17.67 11.84 -6.51
CA ALA A 304 -19.03 11.57 -6.96
C ALA A 304 -19.27 12.09 -8.40
N ARG A 305 -18.68 13.25 -8.76
CA ARG A 305 -18.75 13.76 -10.14
C ARG A 305 -18.02 12.85 -11.12
N TYR A 306 -16.85 12.31 -10.75
CA TYR A 306 -16.15 11.33 -11.59
C TYR A 306 -16.91 10.01 -11.71
N VAL A 307 -17.56 9.53 -10.64
CA VAL A 307 -18.41 8.34 -10.69
C VAL A 307 -19.54 8.53 -11.71
N ALA A 308 -20.22 9.68 -11.72
CA ALA A 308 -21.24 9.97 -12.70
C ALA A 308 -20.70 9.98 -14.15
N ARG A 309 -19.45 10.42 -14.35
CA ARG A 309 -18.80 10.32 -15.66
C ARG A 309 -18.51 8.88 -16.08
N VAL A 310 -18.13 8.03 -15.14
CA VAL A 310 -17.91 6.58 -15.40
C VAL A 310 -19.22 5.92 -15.78
N GLU A 311 -20.32 6.25 -15.11
CA GLU A 311 -21.65 5.72 -15.42
C GLU A 311 -22.12 6.04 -16.85
N ALA A 312 -21.64 7.15 -17.42
CA ALA A 312 -21.89 7.51 -18.81
C ALA A 312 -21.03 6.71 -19.82
N GLN A 313 -19.99 5.98 -19.36
CA GLN A 313 -19.16 5.12 -20.22
C GLN A 313 -19.78 3.75 -20.39
N ARG A 314 -19.66 3.18 -21.59
CA ARG A 314 -20.27 1.85 -21.90
C ARG A 314 -19.28 0.70 -21.96
N ASN A 315 -18.00 1.00 -22.23
CA ASN A 315 -16.97 0.01 -22.48
C ASN A 315 -15.72 0.20 -21.61
N MET A 316 -15.91 0.72 -20.39
CA MET A 316 -14.81 0.92 -19.44
C MET A 316 -15.19 0.42 -18.05
N THR A 317 -14.20 -0.22 -17.38
CA THR A 317 -14.28 -0.65 -16.00
C THR A 317 -13.07 -0.13 -15.24
N PHE A 318 -13.26 0.51 -14.09
CA PHE A 318 -12.19 1.02 -13.25
C PHE A 318 -11.81 0.00 -12.18
N ILE A 319 -10.49 -0.22 -12.02
CA ILE A 319 -9.93 -1.25 -11.14
C ILE A 319 -8.77 -0.70 -10.30
N GLY A 320 -8.44 -1.41 -9.24
CA GLY A 320 -7.28 -1.13 -8.41
C GLY A 320 -7.43 0.12 -7.54
N ARG A 321 -6.35 0.44 -6.84
CA ARG A 321 -6.30 1.51 -5.84
C ARG A 321 -6.64 2.89 -6.43
N LEU A 322 -6.03 3.24 -7.55
CA LEU A 322 -6.18 4.57 -8.15
C LEU A 322 -7.46 4.68 -8.96
N GLY A 323 -7.84 3.64 -9.71
CA GLY A 323 -9.06 3.62 -10.51
C GLY A 323 -10.34 3.61 -9.67
N THR A 324 -10.30 3.07 -8.46
CA THR A 324 -11.42 3.08 -7.51
C THR A 324 -11.28 4.14 -6.42
N TYR A 325 -10.22 4.94 -6.44
CA TYR A 325 -9.91 5.95 -5.41
C TYR A 325 -10.01 5.39 -3.98
N ARG A 326 -9.45 4.19 -3.74
CA ARG A 326 -9.48 3.49 -2.45
C ARG A 326 -8.08 3.16 -1.96
N TYR A 327 -7.88 3.17 -0.66
CA TYR A 327 -6.67 2.61 -0.05
C TYR A 327 -6.82 1.09 0.05
N LEU A 328 -6.12 0.35 -0.80
CA LEU A 328 -6.18 -1.10 -0.91
C LEU A 328 -4.79 -1.72 -0.77
N ASP A 329 -4.70 -2.83 -0.05
CA ASP A 329 -3.51 -3.67 -0.03
C ASP A 329 -3.43 -4.56 -1.28
N MET A 330 -2.23 -5.05 -1.62
CA MET A 330 -2.02 -5.88 -2.83
C MET A 330 -2.98 -7.05 -2.92
N HIS A 331 -3.18 -7.79 -1.82
CA HIS A 331 -4.06 -8.95 -1.81
C HIS A 331 -5.52 -8.61 -2.09
N GLN A 332 -5.97 -7.41 -1.66
CA GLN A 332 -7.32 -6.93 -1.93
C GLN A 332 -7.48 -6.56 -3.40
N VAL A 333 -6.49 -5.88 -3.99
CA VAL A 333 -6.49 -5.53 -5.42
C VAL A 333 -6.53 -6.80 -6.28
N ILE A 334 -5.75 -7.82 -5.92
CA ILE A 334 -5.72 -9.10 -6.65
C ILE A 334 -7.06 -9.84 -6.50
N ALA A 335 -7.62 -9.91 -5.29
CA ALA A 335 -8.93 -10.52 -5.07
C ALA A 335 -10.02 -9.83 -5.90
N ASP A 336 -10.07 -8.49 -5.84
CA ASP A 336 -11.02 -7.68 -6.60
C ASP A 336 -10.87 -7.91 -8.12
N ALA A 337 -9.64 -8.05 -8.62
CA ALA A 337 -9.39 -8.30 -10.03
C ALA A 337 -9.84 -9.71 -10.48
N LEU A 338 -9.60 -10.73 -9.65
CA LEU A 338 -10.04 -12.12 -9.92
C LEU A 338 -11.56 -12.22 -9.92
N ASP A 339 -12.22 -11.61 -8.94
CA ASP A 339 -13.68 -11.58 -8.84
C ASP A 339 -14.28 -10.81 -10.02
N LEU A 340 -13.74 -9.64 -10.33
CA LEU A 340 -14.17 -8.83 -11.48
C LEU A 340 -14.02 -9.60 -12.79
N ALA A 341 -12.91 -10.27 -13.03
CA ALA A 341 -12.68 -11.03 -14.25
C ALA A 341 -13.75 -12.11 -14.45
N ARG A 342 -14.08 -12.85 -13.37
CA ARG A 342 -15.16 -13.85 -13.38
C ARG A 342 -16.52 -13.22 -13.70
N ASP A 343 -16.87 -12.14 -12.98
CA ASP A 343 -18.16 -11.49 -13.08
C ASP A 343 -18.34 -10.80 -14.45
N TRP A 344 -17.27 -10.18 -14.95
CA TRP A 344 -17.24 -9.56 -16.26
C TRP A 344 -17.43 -10.58 -17.39
N CYS A 345 -16.72 -11.71 -17.35
CA CYS A 345 -16.86 -12.79 -18.31
C CYS A 345 -18.31 -13.39 -18.30
N ALA A 346 -18.87 -13.57 -17.10
CA ALA A 346 -20.24 -14.05 -16.95
C ALA A 346 -21.28 -13.04 -17.49
N ALA A 347 -21.09 -11.75 -17.24
CA ALA A 347 -21.95 -10.69 -17.80
C ALA A 347 -21.82 -10.62 -19.33
N HIS A 348 -20.59 -10.70 -19.85
CA HIS A 348 -20.32 -10.69 -21.28
C HIS A 348 -21.03 -11.86 -22.01
N ALA A 349 -20.90 -13.08 -21.48
CA ALA A 349 -21.54 -14.28 -22.07
C ALA A 349 -23.09 -14.20 -22.11
N ARG A 350 -23.70 -13.46 -21.17
CA ARG A 350 -25.15 -13.27 -21.11
C ARG A 350 -25.66 -12.02 -21.82
N GLY A 351 -24.74 -11.19 -22.39
CA GLY A 351 -25.11 -9.88 -22.93
C GLY A 351 -25.64 -8.89 -21.89
N ALA A 352 -25.29 -9.11 -20.60
CA ALA A 352 -25.72 -8.28 -19.48
C ALA A 352 -24.79 -7.06 -19.31
N PRO A 353 -25.24 -5.99 -18.61
CA PRO A 353 -24.39 -4.87 -18.25
C PRO A 353 -23.14 -5.33 -17.49
N ARG A 354 -21.98 -4.78 -17.86
CA ARG A 354 -20.70 -5.11 -17.25
C ARG A 354 -20.45 -4.24 -16.02
N PRO A 355 -19.73 -4.73 -15.00
CA PRO A 355 -19.35 -3.92 -13.85
C PRO A 355 -18.55 -2.66 -14.27
N LEU A 356 -18.88 -1.52 -13.70
CA LEU A 356 -18.17 -0.25 -13.94
C LEU A 356 -16.93 -0.10 -13.05
N PHE A 357 -16.93 -0.77 -11.91
CA PHE A 357 -15.84 -0.76 -10.93
C PHE A 357 -15.60 -2.16 -10.40
N SER A 358 -14.34 -2.49 -10.10
CA SER A 358 -14.01 -3.71 -9.36
C SER A 358 -14.51 -3.65 -7.91
N ARG A 359 -14.62 -2.44 -7.37
CA ARG A 359 -15.19 -2.13 -6.06
C ARG A 359 -15.78 -0.72 -6.10
N PRO A 360 -17.00 -0.48 -5.59
CA PRO A 360 -17.59 0.86 -5.57
C PRO A 360 -16.66 1.88 -4.89
N PRO A 361 -16.38 3.03 -5.52
CA PRO A 361 -15.45 4.04 -4.96
C PRO A 361 -16.05 4.84 -3.81
N LEU A 362 -17.37 4.99 -3.75
CA LEU A 362 -18.13 5.72 -2.72
C LEU A 362 -18.62 4.82 -1.60
#